data_097f4bfa696cee5e8c7181fd464dfa6a
#
_entry.id   097f4bfa696cee5e8c7181fd464dfa6a
#
_cell.length_a   1.000
_cell.length_b   1.000
_cell.length_c   1.000
_cell.angle_alpha   90.00
_cell.angle_beta   90.00
_cell.angle_gamma   90.00
#
_symmetry.space_group_name_H-M   'P 1'
#
loop_
_entity.id
_entity.type
_entity.pdbx_description
1 polymer ?
#
loop_
_entity_poly.entity_id
_entity_poly.type
_entity_poly.pdbx_seq_one_letter_code
_entity_poly.pdbx_strand_id
1 'polypeptide(L)'
;MSPAKHRLPGQERSPRCLFAARTRSWSSRVHCLEPPLFLALPQQCPLNTLAAARLQRAGQRGGCGVPTIHPVLSGLSRIVNGEDAVPGSWPWQVSLQDSTGFHFCGGSLISEDWVVTAAHCGVRTSHLVVAGEFDQGSDAEDIQVLKIAKVFKNPKFNIFTVNNDITLLKLATPARFSQTVSPVCLPAENDNFPEGTLCVTTGWGLTKHTNANTPDKLQQATLPLLSNTECKKFWGNKITNLMICAGASGVSSCMGDSGGPLVCQKDGAWTLVGIVSWGSGTCSTSSPGVYSRVTKLMPWVEQILAAN
;
A
#
# COMPACT_ATOMS: atom_id res chain seq x y z
N MET A 1 33.85 48.46 29.82
CA MET A 1 34.82 47.37 30.10
C MET A 1 34.32 46.17 29.34
N SER A 2 35.05 45.84 28.26
CA SER A 2 34.78 44.72 27.37
C SER A 2 35.78 43.62 27.62
N PRO A 3 35.45 42.32 27.53
CA PRO A 3 36.43 41.30 27.37
C PRO A 3 36.36 40.58 26.03
N ALA A 4 37.47 40.52 25.45
CA ALA A 4 38.19 39.69 24.50
C ALA A 4 37.45 38.56 23.78
N LYS A 5 37.67 38.58 22.46
CA LYS A 5 37.43 37.51 21.47
C LYS A 5 38.50 36.43 21.55
N HIS A 6 38.13 35.16 21.73
CA HIS A 6 38.95 34.02 21.39
C HIS A 6 38.59 33.50 20.01
N ARG A 7 39.59 33.44 19.12
CA ARG A 7 39.54 32.78 17.80
C ARG A 7 39.90 31.32 17.96
N LEU A 8 39.18 30.43 17.31
CA LEU A 8 39.58 29.05 17.02
C LEU A 8 40.02 28.93 15.55
N PRO A 9 41.00 28.07 15.25
CA PRO A 9 41.61 27.98 13.93
C PRO A 9 40.97 26.91 13.02
N GLY A 10 40.99 27.20 11.73
CA GLY A 10 41.15 26.25 10.64
C GLY A 10 39.96 25.37 10.25
N GLN A 11 39.09 25.85 9.36
CA GLN A 11 38.30 24.99 8.51
C GLN A 11 38.85 25.02 7.09
N GLU A 12 39.39 23.89 6.66
CA GLU A 12 39.79 23.65 5.27
C GLU A 12 38.57 23.63 4.35
N ARG A 13 38.65 24.41 3.30
CA ARG A 13 37.60 24.50 2.26
C ARG A 13 37.77 23.39 1.25
N SER A 14 36.76 22.56 1.11
CA SER A 14 36.56 21.61 0.02
C SER A 14 36.30 22.35 -1.31
N PRO A 15 36.84 21.90 -2.44
CA PRO A 15 36.64 22.55 -3.75
C PRO A 15 35.23 22.26 -4.28
N ARG A 16 34.52 23.34 -4.66
CA ARG A 16 33.22 23.29 -5.34
C ARG A 16 33.43 23.04 -6.83
N CYS A 17 32.83 21.97 -7.36
CA CYS A 17 32.67 21.78 -8.81
C CYS A 17 31.49 22.65 -9.30
N LEU A 18 31.77 23.60 -10.18
CA LEU A 18 30.77 24.38 -10.89
C LEU A 18 30.29 23.61 -12.14
N PHE A 19 29.01 23.33 -12.20
CA PHE A 19 28.36 22.83 -13.41
C PHE A 19 27.87 24.02 -14.24
N ALA A 20 28.42 24.20 -15.44
CA ALA A 20 27.86 25.07 -16.47
C ALA A 20 27.03 24.22 -17.44
N ALA A 21 25.74 24.52 -17.54
CA ALA A 21 24.84 23.92 -18.52
C ALA A 21 24.92 24.75 -19.83
N ARG A 22 25.32 24.13 -20.95
CA ARG A 22 24.97 24.60 -22.30
C ARG A 22 24.64 23.42 -23.21
N THR A 23 23.53 23.55 -23.88
CA THR A 23 22.95 22.67 -24.89
C THR A 23 23.78 22.65 -26.19
N ARG A 24 23.93 21.47 -26.75
CA ARG A 24 23.94 20.99 -28.15
C ARG A 24 25.04 19.97 -28.42
N SER A 25 24.59 18.81 -28.88
CA SER A 25 25.20 17.78 -29.72
C SER A 25 26.73 17.77 -29.93
N TRP A 26 27.29 16.59 -29.79
CA TRP A 26 28.48 15.98 -30.39
C TRP A 26 29.37 15.30 -29.37
N SER A 27 29.68 14.09 -29.71
CA SER A 27 30.74 13.19 -29.27
C SER A 27 31.75 13.73 -28.25
N SER A 28 31.71 13.28 -27.02
CA SER A 28 32.65 13.68 -25.96
C SER A 28 33.79 12.68 -25.85
N ARG A 29 34.95 13.01 -26.44
CA ARG A 29 36.23 12.51 -25.95
C ARG A 29 36.65 13.39 -24.77
N VAL A 30 36.83 12.76 -23.62
CA VAL A 30 37.39 13.45 -22.44
C VAL A 30 38.91 13.48 -22.59
N HIS A 31 39.50 14.66 -22.83
CA HIS A 31 40.93 14.89 -22.69
C HIS A 31 41.22 15.35 -21.26
N CYS A 32 42.02 14.56 -20.54
CA CYS A 32 42.68 15.00 -19.32
C CYS A 32 44.00 15.73 -19.70
N LEU A 33 44.15 16.97 -19.30
CA LEU A 33 45.41 17.73 -19.38
C LEU A 33 46.27 17.31 -18.18
N GLU A 34 47.49 16.81 -18.42
CA GLU A 34 48.50 16.47 -17.44
C GLU A 34 49.20 17.70 -16.91
N PRO A 35 49.45 17.80 -15.59
CA PRO A 35 50.54 18.61 -15.03
C PRO A 35 51.79 17.78 -14.80
N PRO A 36 53.03 18.37 -14.73
CA PRO A 36 54.29 17.65 -14.83
C PRO A 36 54.68 16.93 -13.55
N LEU A 37 55.29 15.77 -13.77
CA LEU A 37 56.08 14.88 -12.89
C LEU A 37 56.29 15.30 -11.42
N PHE A 38 55.57 14.63 -10.52
CA PHE A 38 56.10 14.13 -9.25
C PHE A 38 55.46 12.77 -8.97
N LEU A 39 56.31 11.81 -8.58
CA LEU A 39 55.97 10.41 -8.28
C LEU A 39 54.82 10.35 -7.24
N ALA A 40 53.63 9.88 -7.64
CA ALA A 40 52.60 9.40 -6.75
C ALA A 40 51.91 8.19 -7.39
N LEU A 41 51.74 7.15 -6.60
CA LEU A 41 51.09 5.88 -6.91
C LEU A 41 49.67 6.09 -7.49
N PRO A 42 49.20 5.22 -8.40
CA PRO A 42 47.88 5.37 -8.98
C PRO A 42 46.80 5.13 -7.91
N GLN A 43 46.13 6.19 -7.52
CA GLN A 43 44.88 6.08 -6.78
C GLN A 43 43.81 5.54 -7.74
N GLN A 44 43.38 4.32 -7.51
CA GLN A 44 42.22 3.73 -8.16
C GLN A 44 40.96 4.55 -7.80
N CYS A 45 40.33 5.20 -8.79
CA CYS A 45 39.00 5.76 -8.63
C CYS A 45 38.04 4.60 -8.32
N PRO A 46 37.26 4.65 -7.24
CA PRO A 46 36.31 3.60 -6.93
C PRO A 46 35.16 3.62 -7.96
N LEU A 47 35.12 2.60 -8.81
CA LEU A 47 34.02 2.31 -9.76
C LEU A 47 32.64 2.11 -9.07
N ASN A 48 32.61 2.12 -7.74
CA ASN A 48 31.39 1.88 -6.96
C ASN A 48 30.46 3.08 -6.77
N THR A 49 30.91 4.31 -7.04
CA THR A 49 30.05 5.50 -6.84
C THR A 49 29.00 5.71 -7.93
N LEU A 50 29.27 5.24 -9.15
CA LEU A 50 28.29 5.32 -10.25
C LEU A 50 27.24 4.22 -10.18
N ALA A 51 27.57 3.06 -9.61
CA ALA A 51 26.62 1.97 -9.37
C ALA A 51 25.64 2.32 -8.22
N ALA A 52 26.16 2.92 -7.14
CA ALA A 52 25.33 3.38 -6.02
C ALA A 52 24.37 4.51 -6.41
N ALA A 53 24.83 5.46 -7.25
CA ALA A 53 23.96 6.53 -7.78
C ALA A 53 22.91 6.01 -8.78
N ARG A 54 23.18 4.91 -9.51
CA ARG A 54 22.17 4.26 -10.36
C ARG A 54 21.15 3.46 -9.56
N LEU A 55 21.54 2.83 -8.45
CA LEU A 55 20.62 2.15 -7.53
C LEU A 55 19.71 3.13 -6.79
N GLN A 56 20.24 4.29 -6.37
CA GLN A 56 19.41 5.34 -5.75
C GLN A 56 18.44 6.02 -6.73
N ARG A 57 18.76 6.10 -8.03
CA ARG A 57 17.83 6.60 -9.05
C ARG A 57 16.80 5.57 -9.52
N ALA A 58 17.06 4.27 -9.38
CA ALA A 58 16.07 3.21 -9.63
C ALA A 58 14.98 3.16 -8.53
N GLY A 59 15.29 3.58 -7.29
CA GLY A 59 14.33 3.68 -6.19
C GLY A 59 13.35 4.85 -6.27
N GLN A 60 13.52 5.78 -7.22
CA GLN A 60 12.65 6.95 -7.39
C GLN A 60 11.66 6.85 -8.58
N ARG A 61 11.62 5.75 -9.30
CA ARG A 61 10.53 5.47 -10.23
C ARG A 61 9.58 4.50 -9.55
N GLY A 62 8.51 5.06 -8.98
CA GLY A 62 7.25 4.47 -8.59
C GLY A 62 7.25 2.95 -8.33
N GLY A 63 7.99 2.48 -7.33
CA GLY A 63 7.81 1.14 -6.81
C GLY A 63 6.48 1.04 -6.06
N CYS A 64 5.86 -0.15 -6.04
CA CYS A 64 4.66 -0.39 -5.24
C CYS A 64 4.91 -0.19 -3.73
N GLY A 65 3.85 0.06 -2.97
CA GLY A 65 3.85 0.04 -1.51
C GLY A 65 4.61 1.18 -0.82
N VAL A 66 4.98 2.24 -1.55
CA VAL A 66 5.71 3.40 -1.01
C VAL A 66 4.86 4.66 -1.22
N PRO A 67 4.01 5.03 -0.25
CA PRO A 67 3.18 6.21 -0.37
C PRO A 67 4.04 7.48 -0.32
N THR A 68 3.72 8.46 -1.18
CA THR A 68 4.36 9.78 -1.17
C THR A 68 4.01 10.56 0.10
N ILE A 69 2.76 10.40 0.56
CA ILE A 69 2.26 10.96 1.82
C ILE A 69 2.31 9.83 2.85
N HIS A 70 3.21 9.96 3.83
CA HIS A 70 3.38 8.90 4.83
C HIS A 70 2.21 8.85 5.80
N PRO A 71 1.67 7.64 6.09
CA PRO A 71 0.66 7.48 7.13
C PRO A 71 1.24 7.81 8.50
N VAL A 72 0.45 8.47 9.32
CA VAL A 72 0.75 8.67 10.74
C VAL A 72 -0.08 7.66 11.53
N LEU A 73 0.59 6.73 12.18
CA LEU A 73 -0.05 5.69 12.98
C LEU A 73 0.10 6.07 14.44
N SER A 74 -0.99 6.48 15.09
CA SER A 74 -1.00 6.61 16.54
C SER A 74 -1.01 5.19 17.14
N GLY A 75 -0.07 4.85 18.03
CA GLY A 75 0.06 3.51 18.63
C GLY A 75 -1.17 3.02 19.42
N LEU A 76 -2.29 3.75 19.38
CA LEU A 76 -3.55 3.49 20.09
C LEU A 76 -4.77 3.43 19.14
N SER A 77 -4.56 3.43 17.83
CA SER A 77 -5.66 3.57 16.88
C SER A 77 -6.51 2.32 16.67
N ARG A 78 -7.80 2.55 16.52
CA ARG A 78 -8.90 1.60 16.55
C ARG A 78 -9.84 1.86 15.37
N ILE A 79 -10.23 0.89 14.45
CA ILE A 79 -11.24 1.11 13.40
C ILE A 79 -12.67 1.00 13.96
N VAL A 80 -13.06 0.00 14.65
CA VAL A 80 -14.06 0.24 15.69
C VAL A 80 -13.34 1.03 16.75
N ASN A 81 -13.55 2.33 16.78
CA ASN A 81 -12.74 3.39 17.37
C ASN A 81 -11.49 3.76 16.53
N GLY A 82 -11.51 3.68 15.17
CA GLY A 82 -10.44 4.09 14.27
C GLY A 82 -10.12 5.57 14.33
N GLU A 83 -9.04 5.93 13.69
CA GLU A 83 -8.69 7.32 13.45
C GLU A 83 -8.81 7.64 11.97
N ASP A 84 -9.11 8.90 11.66
CA ASP A 84 -9.05 9.39 10.30
C ASP A 84 -7.63 9.16 9.76
N ALA A 85 -7.53 8.59 8.55
CA ALA A 85 -6.26 8.51 7.85
C ALA A 85 -5.76 9.92 7.50
N VAL A 86 -4.46 10.07 7.31
CA VAL A 86 -3.93 11.28 6.67
C VAL A 86 -4.39 11.26 5.20
N PRO A 87 -5.00 12.32 4.67
CA PRO A 87 -5.46 12.36 3.28
C PRO A 87 -4.35 11.94 2.30
N GLY A 88 -4.64 10.95 1.44
CA GLY A 88 -3.70 10.42 0.45
C GLY A 88 -2.60 9.49 0.97
N SER A 89 -2.57 9.14 2.26
CA SER A 89 -1.54 8.28 2.85
C SER A 89 -1.70 6.80 2.53
N TRP A 90 -2.85 6.37 1.99
CA TRP A 90 -3.12 5.02 1.52
C TRP A 90 -3.51 5.05 0.03
N PRO A 91 -2.57 5.38 -0.86
CA PRO A 91 -2.86 5.72 -2.25
C PRO A 91 -3.35 4.55 -3.11
N TRP A 92 -3.32 3.34 -2.59
CA TRP A 92 -3.89 2.14 -3.22
C TRP A 92 -5.32 1.84 -2.78
N GLN A 93 -5.82 2.51 -1.74
CA GLN A 93 -7.20 2.34 -1.31
C GLN A 93 -8.13 2.84 -2.39
N VAL A 94 -9.07 2.00 -2.82
CA VAL A 94 -10.15 2.40 -3.72
C VAL A 94 -11.51 2.14 -3.09
N SER A 95 -12.50 2.92 -3.52
CA SER A 95 -13.91 2.74 -3.20
C SER A 95 -14.60 2.08 -4.39
N LEU A 96 -15.35 1.01 -4.14
CA LEU A 96 -16.23 0.40 -5.13
C LEU A 96 -17.63 0.96 -4.94
N GLN A 97 -18.16 1.61 -5.97
CA GLN A 97 -19.43 2.32 -5.92
C GLN A 97 -20.39 1.81 -7.00
N ASP A 98 -21.66 1.88 -6.71
CA ASP A 98 -22.68 1.64 -7.72
C ASP A 98 -22.91 2.90 -8.60
N SER A 99 -23.86 2.82 -9.54
CA SER A 99 -24.18 3.93 -10.44
C SER A 99 -24.78 5.17 -9.75
N THR A 100 -25.17 5.06 -8.48
CA THR A 100 -25.67 6.18 -7.68
C THR A 100 -24.58 6.86 -6.85
N GLY A 101 -23.34 6.31 -6.85
CA GLY A 101 -22.25 6.76 -6.02
C GLY A 101 -22.23 6.12 -4.62
N PHE A 102 -23.10 5.14 -4.36
CA PHE A 102 -23.13 4.44 -3.08
C PHE A 102 -21.93 3.51 -2.94
N HIS A 103 -21.10 3.75 -1.92
CA HIS A 103 -19.98 2.88 -1.54
C HIS A 103 -20.49 1.57 -0.95
N PHE A 104 -20.07 0.41 -1.52
CA PHE A 104 -20.51 -0.90 -1.03
C PHE A 104 -19.35 -1.83 -0.65
N CYS A 105 -18.14 -1.58 -1.15
CA CYS A 105 -16.93 -2.36 -0.84
C CYS A 105 -15.67 -1.51 -1.06
N GLY A 106 -14.60 -1.88 -0.41
CA GLY A 106 -13.25 -1.39 -0.70
C GLY A 106 -12.52 -2.26 -1.73
N GLY A 107 -11.32 -1.83 -2.10
CA GLY A 107 -10.40 -2.57 -2.93
C GLY A 107 -9.00 -1.99 -2.85
N SER A 108 -8.06 -2.64 -3.51
CA SER A 108 -6.67 -2.20 -3.57
C SER A 108 -6.17 -2.13 -5.00
N LEU A 109 -5.60 -0.99 -5.39
CA LEU A 109 -4.91 -0.81 -6.65
C LEU A 109 -3.58 -1.57 -6.60
N ILE A 110 -3.34 -2.48 -7.53
CA ILE A 110 -2.11 -3.29 -7.61
C ILE A 110 -1.23 -2.95 -8.82
N SER A 111 -1.81 -2.27 -9.79
CA SER A 111 -1.13 -1.64 -10.94
C SER A 111 -2.03 -0.55 -11.54
N GLU A 112 -1.57 0.14 -12.58
CA GLU A 112 -2.40 1.13 -13.29
C GLU A 112 -3.71 0.54 -13.82
N ASP A 113 -3.73 -0.74 -14.17
CA ASP A 113 -4.86 -1.41 -14.83
C ASP A 113 -5.67 -2.33 -13.92
N TRP A 114 -5.19 -2.63 -12.70
CA TRP A 114 -5.74 -3.72 -11.93
C TRP A 114 -6.06 -3.33 -10.48
N VAL A 115 -7.26 -3.73 -10.05
CA VAL A 115 -7.74 -3.64 -8.67
C VAL A 115 -8.04 -5.05 -8.16
N VAL A 116 -7.69 -5.32 -6.91
CA VAL A 116 -8.08 -6.53 -6.18
C VAL A 116 -9.09 -6.20 -5.10
N THR A 117 -10.11 -7.04 -4.96
CA THR A 117 -11.18 -6.94 -3.96
C THR A 117 -11.68 -8.32 -3.57
N ALA A 118 -12.69 -8.41 -2.70
CA ALA A 118 -13.31 -9.66 -2.29
C ALA A 118 -14.34 -10.17 -3.32
N ALA A 119 -14.47 -11.50 -3.45
CA ALA A 119 -15.42 -12.11 -4.36
C ALA A 119 -16.87 -11.95 -3.86
N HIS A 120 -17.06 -11.91 -2.53
CA HIS A 120 -18.40 -11.71 -1.95
C HIS A 120 -18.98 -10.32 -2.20
N CYS A 121 -18.16 -9.32 -2.58
CA CYS A 121 -18.61 -7.99 -2.98
C CYS A 121 -19.50 -8.01 -4.23
N GLY A 122 -19.45 -9.07 -5.04
CA GLY A 122 -20.34 -9.24 -6.18
C GLY A 122 -20.21 -8.15 -7.24
N VAL A 123 -18.99 -7.65 -7.46
CA VAL A 123 -18.69 -6.56 -8.40
C VAL A 123 -19.12 -6.92 -9.81
N ARG A 124 -19.65 -5.94 -10.53
CA ARG A 124 -20.09 -6.01 -11.93
C ARG A 124 -19.42 -4.91 -12.75
N THR A 125 -19.41 -5.06 -14.06
CA THR A 125 -18.84 -4.04 -14.98
C THR A 125 -19.65 -2.72 -15.00
N SER A 126 -20.87 -2.72 -14.44
CA SER A 126 -21.67 -1.50 -14.25
C SER A 126 -21.27 -0.69 -13.02
N HIS A 127 -20.47 -1.25 -12.12
CA HIS A 127 -19.96 -0.55 -10.94
C HIS A 127 -18.74 0.30 -11.32
N LEU A 128 -18.35 1.19 -10.41
CA LEU A 128 -17.25 2.13 -10.59
C LEU A 128 -16.15 1.87 -9.55
N VAL A 129 -14.93 2.16 -9.93
CA VAL A 129 -13.76 2.22 -9.03
C VAL A 129 -13.40 3.69 -8.83
N VAL A 130 -13.40 4.16 -7.59
CA VAL A 130 -13.01 5.53 -7.26
C VAL A 130 -11.65 5.47 -6.55
N ALA A 131 -10.65 6.12 -7.14
CA ALA A 131 -9.29 6.20 -6.64
C ALA A 131 -8.92 7.63 -6.24
N GLY A 132 -8.05 7.78 -5.24
CA GLY A 132 -7.62 9.09 -4.73
C GLY A 132 -8.61 9.75 -3.78
N GLU A 133 -9.65 9.04 -3.33
CA GLU A 133 -10.69 9.51 -2.42
C GLU A 133 -10.23 9.38 -0.96
N PHE A 134 -10.49 10.42 -0.16
CA PHE A 134 -10.34 10.40 1.30
C PHE A 134 -11.67 10.68 1.98
N ASP A 135 -12.38 11.73 1.55
CA ASP A 135 -13.64 12.20 2.14
C ASP A 135 -14.77 12.05 1.12
N GLN A 136 -15.63 11.02 1.29
CA GLN A 136 -16.76 10.73 0.41
C GLN A 136 -17.85 11.81 0.46
N GLY A 137 -17.80 12.70 1.46
CA GLY A 137 -18.68 13.86 1.56
C GLY A 137 -18.14 15.13 0.88
N SER A 138 -16.96 15.07 0.24
CA SER A 138 -16.31 16.23 -0.38
C SER A 138 -16.27 16.13 -1.90
N ASP A 139 -16.71 17.17 -2.58
CA ASP A 139 -16.58 17.31 -4.04
C ASP A 139 -15.27 18.02 -4.47
N ALA A 140 -14.39 18.35 -3.51
CA ALA A 140 -13.17 19.15 -3.78
C ALA A 140 -11.92 18.31 -4.01
N GLU A 141 -11.99 16.98 -3.88
CA GLU A 141 -10.85 16.08 -4.04
C GLU A 141 -10.58 15.76 -5.51
N ASP A 142 -9.29 15.60 -5.89
CA ASP A 142 -8.88 15.16 -7.23
C ASP A 142 -8.99 13.63 -7.36
N ILE A 143 -10.23 13.13 -7.35
CA ILE A 143 -10.54 11.71 -7.48
C ILE A 143 -10.52 11.26 -8.95
N GLN A 144 -10.30 9.96 -9.16
CA GLN A 144 -10.43 9.31 -10.46
C GLN A 144 -11.58 8.30 -10.41
N VAL A 145 -12.62 8.55 -11.20
CA VAL A 145 -13.75 7.64 -11.37
C VAL A 145 -13.51 6.76 -12.59
N LEU A 146 -13.23 5.48 -12.36
CA LEU A 146 -12.73 4.55 -13.35
C LEU A 146 -13.78 3.45 -13.63
N LYS A 147 -13.99 3.13 -14.92
CA LYS A 147 -14.88 2.05 -15.37
C LYS A 147 -14.17 0.71 -15.32
N ILE A 148 -14.92 -0.35 -15.07
CA ILE A 148 -14.45 -1.73 -15.05
C ILE A 148 -14.68 -2.34 -16.43
N ALA A 149 -13.61 -2.76 -17.11
CA ALA A 149 -13.70 -3.46 -18.39
C ALA A 149 -14.05 -4.93 -18.20
N LYS A 150 -13.46 -5.59 -17.19
CA LYS A 150 -13.67 -7.02 -16.97
C LYS A 150 -13.53 -7.38 -15.49
N VAL A 151 -14.32 -8.35 -15.05
CA VAL A 151 -14.32 -8.88 -13.68
C VAL A 151 -13.88 -10.33 -13.73
N PHE A 152 -12.84 -10.65 -12.93
CA PHE A 152 -12.32 -11.99 -12.78
C PHE A 152 -12.56 -12.45 -11.34
N LYS A 153 -13.70 -13.06 -11.11
CA LYS A 153 -14.02 -13.69 -9.84
C LYS A 153 -13.31 -15.03 -9.73
N ASN A 154 -12.69 -15.33 -8.59
CA ASN A 154 -12.05 -16.63 -8.41
C ASN A 154 -13.08 -17.76 -8.58
N PRO A 155 -12.88 -18.70 -9.53
CA PRO A 155 -13.86 -19.75 -9.80
C PRO A 155 -14.03 -20.75 -8.66
N LYS A 156 -13.08 -20.79 -7.71
CA LYS A 156 -13.13 -21.61 -6.50
C LYS A 156 -13.78 -20.88 -5.31
N PHE A 157 -14.28 -19.66 -5.49
CA PHE A 157 -14.99 -18.97 -4.41
C PHE A 157 -16.23 -19.76 -3.99
N ASN A 158 -16.34 -20.02 -2.70
CA ASN A 158 -17.47 -20.70 -2.11
C ASN A 158 -18.13 -19.78 -1.07
N ILE A 159 -19.37 -19.36 -1.34
CA ILE A 159 -20.11 -18.41 -0.49
C ILE A 159 -20.45 -18.97 0.89
N PHE A 160 -20.56 -20.30 1.03
CA PHE A 160 -20.90 -20.93 2.32
C PHE A 160 -19.69 -21.05 3.26
N THR A 161 -18.51 -21.28 2.70
CA THR A 161 -17.26 -21.41 3.47
C THR A 161 -16.40 -20.15 3.42
N VAL A 162 -16.75 -19.22 2.53
CA VAL A 162 -16.00 -17.98 2.24
C VAL A 162 -14.54 -18.24 1.84
N ASN A 163 -14.25 -19.44 1.32
CA ASN A 163 -12.92 -19.77 0.79
C ASN A 163 -12.72 -19.14 -0.60
N ASN A 164 -11.46 -18.80 -0.90
CA ASN A 164 -11.06 -18.16 -2.15
C ASN A 164 -11.80 -16.83 -2.44
N ASP A 165 -12.00 -16.04 -1.40
CA ASP A 165 -12.75 -14.79 -1.46
C ASP A 165 -11.90 -13.66 -2.05
N ILE A 166 -11.70 -13.72 -3.37
CA ILE A 166 -10.89 -12.77 -4.15
C ILE A 166 -11.46 -12.57 -5.55
N THR A 167 -11.42 -11.35 -6.02
CA THR A 167 -11.79 -10.92 -7.37
C THR A 167 -10.76 -9.91 -7.88
N LEU A 168 -10.36 -10.03 -9.14
CA LEU A 168 -9.55 -9.03 -9.85
C LEU A 168 -10.45 -8.26 -10.82
N LEU A 169 -10.25 -6.94 -10.86
CA LEU A 169 -10.95 -6.02 -11.74
C LEU A 169 -9.94 -5.44 -12.73
N LYS A 170 -10.16 -5.64 -14.04
CA LYS A 170 -9.42 -4.94 -15.09
C LYS A 170 -10.12 -3.62 -15.35
N LEU A 171 -9.38 -2.52 -15.26
CA LEU A 171 -9.88 -1.18 -15.54
C LEU A 171 -10.02 -0.97 -17.06
N ALA A 172 -11.00 -0.18 -17.46
CA ALA A 172 -11.24 0.17 -18.86
C ALA A 172 -10.22 1.20 -19.39
N THR A 173 -9.72 2.05 -18.49
CA THR A 173 -8.64 3.01 -18.69
C THR A 173 -7.70 2.93 -17.52
N PRO A 174 -6.37 3.00 -17.73
CA PRO A 174 -5.41 2.98 -16.64
C PRO A 174 -5.65 4.11 -15.63
N ALA A 175 -5.48 3.82 -14.35
CA ALA A 175 -5.40 4.83 -13.31
C ALA A 175 -4.11 5.66 -13.52
N ARG A 176 -4.21 6.97 -13.34
CA ARG A 176 -3.04 7.87 -13.40
C ARG A 176 -2.41 7.93 -12.02
N PHE A 177 -1.18 7.48 -11.90
CA PHE A 177 -0.45 7.57 -10.64
C PHE A 177 -0.12 9.03 -10.29
N SER A 178 -0.30 9.35 -9.00
CA SER A 178 -0.12 10.69 -8.43
C SER A 178 0.37 10.55 -6.98
N GLN A 179 0.39 11.65 -6.24
CA GLN A 179 0.69 11.62 -4.80
C GLN A 179 -0.37 10.85 -3.99
N THR A 180 -1.62 10.79 -4.48
CA THR A 180 -2.76 10.17 -3.80
C THR A 180 -3.25 8.88 -4.47
N VAL A 181 -2.62 8.46 -5.59
CA VAL A 181 -2.96 7.23 -6.33
C VAL A 181 -1.68 6.51 -6.71
N SER A 182 -1.43 5.35 -6.11
CA SER A 182 -0.30 4.48 -6.43
C SER A 182 -0.56 3.04 -5.95
N PRO A 183 0.16 2.02 -6.47
CA PRO A 183 -0.17 0.63 -6.19
C PRO A 183 0.43 0.15 -4.88
N VAL A 184 -0.23 -0.81 -4.23
CA VAL A 184 0.33 -1.65 -3.15
C VAL A 184 1.15 -2.80 -3.74
N CYS A 185 2.16 -3.29 -3.01
CA CYS A 185 2.90 -4.48 -3.43
C CYS A 185 2.09 -5.75 -3.18
N LEU A 186 2.23 -6.72 -4.07
CA LEU A 186 1.76 -8.08 -3.85
C LEU A 186 2.86 -8.92 -3.19
N PRO A 187 2.52 -9.85 -2.29
CA PRO A 187 3.49 -10.76 -1.68
C PRO A 187 3.88 -11.87 -2.67
N ALA A 188 5.01 -12.50 -2.45
CA ALA A 188 5.31 -13.80 -3.06
C ALA A 188 4.53 -14.92 -2.35
N GLU A 189 4.31 -16.05 -3.02
CA GLU A 189 3.58 -17.20 -2.47
C GLU A 189 4.22 -17.76 -1.17
N ASN A 190 5.56 -17.70 -1.10
CA ASN A 190 6.36 -18.20 0.01
C ASN A 190 6.70 -17.11 1.06
N ASP A 191 6.17 -15.90 0.93
CA ASP A 191 6.35 -14.87 1.95
C ASP A 191 5.71 -15.30 3.27
N ASN A 192 6.42 -15.02 4.35
CA ASN A 192 5.96 -15.30 5.70
C ASN A 192 5.69 -14.00 6.46
N PHE A 193 4.50 -13.92 7.02
CA PHE A 193 4.08 -12.84 7.92
C PHE A 193 3.72 -13.48 9.27
N PRO A 194 4.63 -13.46 10.25
CA PRO A 194 4.45 -14.17 11.51
C PRO A 194 3.35 -13.55 12.37
N GLU A 195 2.83 -14.37 13.29
CA GLU A 195 1.95 -13.92 14.36
C GLU A 195 2.55 -12.75 15.13
N GLY A 196 1.70 -11.80 15.55
CA GLY A 196 2.12 -10.58 16.24
C GLY A 196 2.63 -9.47 15.32
N THR A 197 2.86 -9.73 14.01
CA THR A 197 3.20 -8.66 13.05
C THR A 197 2.10 -7.60 13.06
N LEU A 198 2.50 -6.34 13.27
CA LEU A 198 1.58 -5.21 13.19
C LEU A 198 1.34 -4.84 11.73
N CYS A 199 0.08 -4.90 11.34
CA CYS A 199 -0.40 -4.56 10.01
C CYS A 199 -1.47 -3.47 10.11
N VAL A 200 -1.83 -2.88 8.99
CA VAL A 200 -2.85 -1.82 8.93
C VAL A 200 -3.97 -2.26 8.00
N THR A 201 -5.20 -2.05 8.42
CA THR A 201 -6.39 -2.13 7.54
C THR A 201 -7.00 -0.74 7.39
N THR A 202 -7.55 -0.46 6.23
CA THR A 202 -8.16 0.84 5.89
C THR A 202 -9.51 0.65 5.21
N GLY A 203 -10.42 1.61 5.39
CA GLY A 203 -11.73 1.57 4.74
C GLY A 203 -12.71 2.61 5.29
N TRP A 204 -13.87 2.68 4.65
CA TRP A 204 -15.01 3.52 5.04
C TRP A 204 -16.11 2.71 5.74
N GLY A 205 -15.76 1.58 6.34
CA GLY A 205 -16.71 0.75 7.08
C GLY A 205 -17.17 1.41 8.38
N LEU A 206 -18.21 0.83 8.96
CA LEU A 206 -18.78 1.33 10.22
C LEU A 206 -17.73 1.41 11.33
N THR A 207 -17.66 2.54 12.01
CA THR A 207 -16.79 2.73 13.18
C THR A 207 -17.38 2.16 14.45
N LYS A 208 -18.70 1.90 14.46
CA LYS A 208 -19.45 1.15 15.48
C LYS A 208 -20.62 0.43 14.80
N HIS A 209 -20.91 -0.81 15.19
CA HIS A 209 -22.04 -1.55 14.62
C HIS A 209 -23.41 -0.91 14.85
N THR A 210 -23.50 -0.02 15.85
CA THR A 210 -24.73 0.75 16.17
C THR A 210 -24.88 2.01 15.32
N ASN A 211 -23.87 2.40 14.53
CA ASN A 211 -23.97 3.57 13.67
C ASN A 211 -24.89 3.27 12.50
N ALA A 212 -25.77 4.22 12.17
CA ALA A 212 -26.66 4.12 11.02
C ALA A 212 -25.90 4.37 9.70
N ASN A 213 -24.83 5.18 9.75
CA ASN A 213 -24.07 5.60 8.57
C ASN A 213 -22.59 5.26 8.72
N THR A 214 -21.96 4.97 7.60
CA THR A 214 -20.50 4.87 7.47
C THR A 214 -19.86 6.26 7.62
N PRO A 215 -18.59 6.36 8.02
CA PRO A 215 -17.86 7.63 8.03
C PRO A 215 -17.63 8.14 6.62
N ASP A 216 -17.65 9.46 6.42
CA ASP A 216 -17.27 10.07 5.14
C ASP A 216 -15.77 9.95 4.90
N LYS A 217 -14.96 10.07 5.93
CA LYS A 217 -13.50 10.05 5.87
C LYS A 217 -12.93 8.66 5.99
N LEU A 218 -11.90 8.36 5.19
CA LEU A 218 -11.16 7.11 5.24
C LEU A 218 -10.58 6.88 6.64
N GLN A 219 -10.84 5.70 7.20
CA GLN A 219 -10.36 5.26 8.49
C GLN A 219 -9.16 4.34 8.34
N GLN A 220 -8.30 4.30 9.37
CA GLN A 220 -7.18 3.37 9.46
C GLN A 220 -7.10 2.73 10.85
N ALA A 221 -6.58 1.48 10.91
CA ALA A 221 -6.29 0.81 12.17
C ALA A 221 -5.11 -0.13 12.10
N THR A 222 -4.29 -0.11 13.14
CA THR A 222 -3.21 -1.05 13.34
C THR A 222 -3.69 -2.29 14.07
N LEU A 223 -3.43 -3.45 13.51
CA LEU A 223 -3.90 -4.76 13.98
C LEU A 223 -2.73 -5.75 14.04
N PRO A 224 -2.58 -6.56 15.12
CA PRO A 224 -1.67 -7.69 15.12
C PRO A 224 -2.24 -8.86 14.30
N LEU A 225 -1.39 -9.56 13.57
CA LEU A 225 -1.73 -10.83 12.94
C LEU A 225 -1.88 -11.93 14.00
N LEU A 226 -2.82 -12.85 13.80
CA LEU A 226 -2.97 -14.06 14.59
C LEU A 226 -2.55 -15.27 13.76
N SER A 227 -2.00 -16.30 14.43
CA SER A 227 -1.88 -17.63 13.83
C SER A 227 -3.27 -18.24 13.57
N ASN A 228 -3.35 -19.16 12.60
CA ASN A 228 -4.60 -19.89 12.38
C ASN A 228 -5.02 -20.69 13.61
N THR A 229 -4.06 -21.17 14.42
CA THR A 229 -4.34 -21.88 15.68
C THR A 229 -5.04 -20.97 16.68
N GLU A 230 -4.53 -19.76 16.89
CA GLU A 230 -5.17 -18.78 17.77
C GLU A 230 -6.54 -18.34 17.21
N CYS A 231 -6.62 -18.07 15.91
CA CYS A 231 -7.87 -17.67 15.26
C CYS A 231 -8.98 -18.73 15.40
N LYS A 232 -8.62 -20.02 15.32
CA LYS A 232 -9.57 -21.13 15.53
C LYS A 232 -10.16 -21.17 16.93
N LYS A 233 -9.55 -20.56 17.93
CA LYS A 233 -10.15 -20.44 19.27
C LYS A 233 -11.41 -19.57 19.25
N PHE A 234 -11.48 -18.61 18.32
CA PHE A 234 -12.65 -17.72 18.13
C PHE A 234 -13.67 -18.29 17.14
N TRP A 235 -13.19 -18.85 16.02
CA TRP A 235 -14.03 -19.18 14.86
C TRP A 235 -14.11 -20.68 14.57
N GLY A 236 -13.39 -21.51 15.32
CA GLY A 236 -13.40 -22.96 15.16
C GLY A 236 -12.91 -23.42 13.78
N ASN A 237 -13.56 -24.45 13.26
CA ASN A 237 -13.18 -25.08 11.99
C ASN A 237 -13.54 -24.25 10.74
N LYS A 238 -14.11 -23.06 10.91
CA LYS A 238 -14.37 -22.13 9.79
C LYS A 238 -13.08 -21.57 9.21
N ILE A 239 -12.00 -21.52 10.01
CA ILE A 239 -10.70 -20.99 9.58
C ILE A 239 -9.93 -22.04 8.77
N THR A 240 -9.51 -21.65 7.57
CA THR A 240 -8.74 -22.46 6.63
C THR A 240 -7.38 -21.83 6.33
N ASN A 241 -6.51 -22.55 5.62
CA ASN A 241 -5.21 -22.03 5.21
C ASN A 241 -5.30 -20.88 4.17
N LEU A 242 -6.46 -20.71 3.55
CA LEU A 242 -6.74 -19.61 2.61
C LEU A 242 -7.13 -18.31 3.32
N MET A 243 -7.18 -18.34 4.66
CA MET A 243 -7.56 -17.21 5.50
C MET A 243 -6.41 -16.80 6.40
N ILE A 244 -6.37 -15.51 6.75
CA ILE A 244 -5.49 -14.93 7.75
C ILE A 244 -6.31 -14.05 8.67
N CYS A 245 -6.01 -14.08 9.95
CA CYS A 245 -6.75 -13.32 10.95
C CYS A 245 -5.91 -12.18 11.51
N ALA A 246 -6.57 -11.08 11.84
CA ALA A 246 -5.93 -9.95 12.49
C ALA A 246 -6.90 -9.25 13.46
N GLY A 247 -6.38 -8.61 14.51
CA GLY A 247 -7.19 -7.90 15.49
C GLY A 247 -7.35 -8.63 16.81
N ALA A 248 -8.56 -8.68 17.36
CA ALA A 248 -8.86 -9.12 18.74
C ALA A 248 -8.08 -8.30 19.81
N SER A 249 -7.68 -7.10 19.49
CA SER A 249 -6.81 -6.22 20.28
C SER A 249 -7.48 -4.87 20.64
N GLY A 250 -8.80 -4.86 20.66
CA GLY A 250 -9.57 -3.62 20.84
C GLY A 250 -9.92 -2.91 19.54
N VAL A 251 -9.63 -3.54 18.39
CA VAL A 251 -9.86 -3.03 17.03
C VAL A 251 -10.39 -4.14 16.13
N SER A 252 -11.21 -3.78 15.11
CA SER A 252 -11.77 -4.70 14.11
C SER A 252 -12.12 -3.94 12.84
N SER A 253 -12.05 -4.59 11.67
CA SER A 253 -12.80 -4.18 10.48
C SER A 253 -14.29 -4.40 10.68
N CYS A 254 -15.12 -3.63 9.97
CA CYS A 254 -16.57 -3.69 10.12
C CYS A 254 -17.28 -3.68 8.75
N MET A 255 -18.62 -3.65 8.77
CA MET A 255 -19.44 -3.57 7.56
C MET A 255 -19.09 -2.33 6.73
N GLY A 256 -18.84 -2.50 5.44
CA GLY A 256 -18.36 -1.46 4.53
C GLY A 256 -16.84 -1.54 4.23
N ASP A 257 -16.05 -2.21 5.07
CA ASP A 257 -14.61 -2.45 4.83
C ASP A 257 -14.35 -3.63 3.88
N SER A 258 -15.36 -4.46 3.58
CA SER A 258 -15.28 -5.64 2.73
C SER A 258 -14.49 -5.38 1.45
N GLY A 259 -13.56 -6.27 1.10
CA GLY A 259 -12.72 -6.14 -0.10
C GLY A 259 -11.53 -5.19 0.07
N GLY A 260 -11.50 -4.38 1.13
CA GLY A 260 -10.40 -3.47 1.45
C GLY A 260 -9.12 -4.19 1.88
N PRO A 261 -8.00 -3.45 1.99
CA PRO A 261 -6.69 -4.01 2.26
C PRO A 261 -6.42 -4.30 3.74
N LEU A 262 -5.64 -5.35 3.99
CA LEU A 262 -4.79 -5.54 5.16
C LEU A 262 -3.35 -5.53 4.66
N VAL A 263 -2.59 -4.51 5.02
CA VAL A 263 -1.20 -4.32 4.56
C VAL A 263 -0.21 -4.41 5.72
N CYS A 264 0.93 -5.03 5.46
CA CYS A 264 2.03 -5.13 6.41
C CYS A 264 3.30 -4.61 5.75
N GLN A 265 4.20 -4.02 6.53
CA GLN A 265 5.50 -3.61 6.01
C GLN A 265 6.41 -4.81 5.78
N LYS A 266 7.00 -4.89 4.60
CA LYS A 266 8.02 -5.86 4.22
C LYS A 266 9.10 -5.14 3.41
N ASP A 267 10.35 -5.26 3.82
CA ASP A 267 11.51 -4.67 3.14
C ASP A 267 11.35 -3.17 2.82
N GLY A 268 10.69 -2.43 3.73
CA GLY A 268 10.44 -0.99 3.59
C GLY A 268 9.27 -0.60 2.70
N ALA A 269 8.48 -1.56 2.20
CA ALA A 269 7.29 -1.33 1.39
C ALA A 269 6.04 -1.95 2.01
N TRP A 270 4.89 -1.33 1.80
CA TRP A 270 3.60 -1.88 2.18
C TRP A 270 3.18 -2.98 1.22
N THR A 271 2.91 -4.16 1.76
CA THR A 271 2.54 -5.37 1.01
C THR A 271 1.15 -5.82 1.40
N LEU A 272 0.33 -6.16 0.42
CA LEU A 272 -1.03 -6.64 0.61
C LEU A 272 -1.03 -8.09 1.11
N VAL A 273 -1.29 -8.29 2.40
CA VAL A 273 -1.27 -9.59 3.06
C VAL A 273 -2.65 -10.21 3.15
N GLY A 274 -3.68 -9.37 3.27
CA GLY A 274 -5.06 -9.81 3.40
C GLY A 274 -6.04 -8.92 2.66
N ILE A 275 -7.22 -9.47 2.36
CA ILE A 275 -8.37 -8.77 1.81
C ILE A 275 -9.52 -8.96 2.80
N VAL A 276 -10.14 -7.88 3.27
CA VAL A 276 -11.25 -7.95 4.24
C VAL A 276 -12.35 -8.87 3.72
N SER A 277 -12.65 -9.93 4.46
CA SER A 277 -13.56 -10.99 4.02
C SER A 277 -14.76 -11.14 4.92
N TRP A 278 -14.58 -11.50 6.20
CA TRP A 278 -15.68 -11.67 7.14
C TRP A 278 -15.21 -11.51 8.60
N GLY A 279 -16.15 -11.49 9.53
CA GLY A 279 -15.84 -11.35 10.95
C GLY A 279 -17.10 -11.37 11.82
N SER A 280 -17.03 -10.69 12.97
CA SER A 280 -18.17 -10.52 13.87
C SER A 280 -19.23 -9.64 13.22
N GLY A 281 -20.48 -10.11 13.16
CA GLY A 281 -21.60 -9.31 12.67
C GLY A 281 -21.93 -8.09 13.55
N THR A 282 -21.35 -8.03 14.76
CA THR A 282 -21.45 -6.88 15.69
C THR A 282 -20.17 -6.05 15.72
N CYS A 283 -19.22 -6.31 14.80
CA CYS A 283 -17.93 -5.64 14.74
C CYS A 283 -17.18 -5.68 16.08
N SER A 284 -17.25 -6.82 16.77
CA SER A 284 -16.63 -7.01 18.07
C SER A 284 -15.12 -6.85 17.98
N THR A 285 -14.57 -5.98 18.79
CA THR A 285 -13.13 -5.71 18.88
C THR A 285 -12.36 -6.74 19.70
N SER A 286 -13.07 -7.63 20.37
CA SER A 286 -12.51 -8.77 21.13
C SER A 286 -12.39 -10.05 20.28
N SER A 287 -12.91 -10.03 19.04
CA SER A 287 -12.77 -11.13 18.08
C SER A 287 -11.97 -10.66 16.86
N PRO A 288 -11.10 -11.50 16.29
CA PRO A 288 -10.32 -11.09 15.12
C PRO A 288 -11.19 -11.02 13.87
N GLY A 289 -10.87 -10.07 12.98
CA GLY A 289 -11.34 -10.07 11.60
C GLY A 289 -10.67 -11.20 10.81
N VAL A 290 -11.37 -11.71 9.80
CA VAL A 290 -10.87 -12.75 8.90
C VAL A 290 -10.72 -12.17 7.50
N TYR A 291 -9.55 -12.38 6.93
CA TYR A 291 -9.12 -11.84 5.65
C TYR A 291 -8.75 -12.98 4.71
N SER A 292 -8.94 -12.81 3.41
CA SER A 292 -8.40 -13.73 2.42
C SER A 292 -6.88 -13.64 2.42
N ARG A 293 -6.18 -14.76 2.60
CA ARG A 293 -4.72 -14.83 2.66
C ARG A 293 -4.13 -14.70 1.26
N VAL A 294 -3.61 -13.51 0.93
CA VAL A 294 -3.14 -13.18 -0.43
C VAL A 294 -2.01 -14.10 -0.87
N THR A 295 -1.03 -14.45 -0.01
CA THR A 295 0.06 -15.36 -0.36
C THR A 295 -0.43 -16.68 -0.95
N LYS A 296 -1.52 -17.25 -0.43
CA LYS A 296 -2.09 -18.52 -0.90
C LYS A 296 -2.95 -18.38 -2.17
N LEU A 297 -3.30 -17.17 -2.53
CA LEU A 297 -4.09 -16.83 -3.71
C LEU A 297 -3.23 -16.32 -4.87
N MET A 298 -1.93 -16.05 -4.61
CA MET A 298 -0.99 -15.54 -5.61
C MET A 298 -0.90 -16.38 -6.88
N PRO A 299 -0.88 -17.73 -6.84
CA PRO A 299 -0.84 -18.51 -8.08
C PRO A 299 -2.00 -18.23 -9.03
N TRP A 300 -3.20 -18.00 -8.48
CA TRP A 300 -4.36 -17.59 -9.27
C TRP A 300 -4.25 -16.15 -9.77
N VAL A 301 -3.80 -15.24 -8.91
CA VAL A 301 -3.60 -13.82 -9.26
C VAL A 301 -2.62 -13.70 -10.42
N GLU A 302 -1.44 -14.32 -10.32
CA GLU A 302 -0.41 -14.30 -11.36
C GLU A 302 -0.89 -14.91 -12.68
N GLN A 303 -1.65 -16.00 -12.60
CA GLN A 303 -2.26 -16.61 -13.79
C GLN A 303 -3.19 -15.64 -14.53
N ILE A 304 -4.03 -14.89 -13.81
CA ILE A 304 -4.95 -13.92 -14.42
C ILE A 304 -4.19 -12.74 -15.00
N LEU A 305 -3.24 -12.18 -14.26
CA LEU A 305 -2.44 -11.03 -14.71
C LEU A 305 -1.60 -11.37 -15.95
N ALA A 306 -1.02 -12.56 -16.00
CA ALA A 306 -0.22 -12.99 -17.14
C ALA A 306 -1.04 -13.26 -18.42
N ALA A 307 -2.33 -13.57 -18.29
CA ALA A 307 -3.20 -13.95 -19.42
C ALA A 307 -4.05 -12.80 -19.97
N ASN A 308 -4.05 -11.59 -19.35
CA ASN A 308 -4.94 -10.48 -19.69
C ASN A 308 -4.24 -9.11 -19.55
#